data_423522c482189b90b13cc76d771e67f2
#
_entry.id   423522c482189b90b13cc76d771e67f2
#
_cell.length_a   1.000
_cell.length_b   1.000
_cell.length_c   1.000
_cell.angle_alpha   90.00
_cell.angle_beta   90.00
_cell.angle_gamma   90.00
#
_symmetry.space_group_name_H-M   'P 1'
#
loop_
_entity.id
_entity.type
_entity.pdbx_description
1 polymer ?
#
loop_
_entity_poly.entity_id
_entity_poly.type
_entity_poly.pdbx_seq_one_letter_code
_entity_poly.pdbx_strand_id
1 'polypeptide(L)'
;RSRRAPPLEAFARQFDRYLATITPAVAFLQGRDPSMGHRIGRRDFLPEGPRFESLDVYIDPDGGDPLAWAFGALGVQDRARHFATLYLNDVADMLREAVDPRFEFVRYAESLAQSQPTFEPLAAALAAPETLVDRTLRELTLEAVERHAPDVVLVSAPFPGNVYGAFRIAQAIKAHAPKIVTVLGGGFVNTELRELAEPRVFDHFDYVTLDDGERPVLALLEQLRGERPRERLRRTFV
;
A
#
# COMPACT_ATOMS: atom_id res chain seq x y z
N ARG A 1 -17.42 27.26 16.84
CA ARG A 1 -16.28 26.68 16.05
C ARG A 1 -16.84 26.24 14.70
N SER A 2 -16.34 26.82 13.59
CA SER A 2 -16.74 26.39 12.24
C SER A 2 -16.14 25.00 12.01
N ARG A 3 -16.99 24.03 11.74
CA ARG A 3 -16.58 22.68 11.37
C ARG A 3 -15.93 22.74 9.99
N ARG A 4 -14.79 22.08 9.81
CA ARG A 4 -14.14 21.99 8.49
C ARG A 4 -15.07 21.29 7.51
N ALA A 5 -14.92 21.61 6.21
CA ALA A 5 -15.71 20.97 5.16
C ALA A 5 -15.36 19.46 5.09
N PRO A 6 -16.35 18.62 4.69
CA PRO A 6 -16.09 17.19 4.44
C PRO A 6 -14.92 16.97 3.47
N PRO A 7 -14.25 15.80 3.48
CA PRO A 7 -13.03 15.56 2.69
C PRO A 7 -13.17 15.90 1.20
N LEU A 8 -14.22 15.42 0.56
CA LEU A 8 -14.45 15.67 -0.87
C LEU A 8 -14.69 17.17 -1.17
N GLU A 9 -15.46 17.84 -0.32
CA GLU A 9 -15.72 19.28 -0.48
C GLU A 9 -14.47 20.13 -0.22
N ALA A 10 -13.67 19.77 0.80
CA ALA A 10 -12.40 20.43 1.09
C ALA A 10 -11.42 20.27 -0.08
N PHE A 11 -11.35 19.07 -0.68
CA PHE A 11 -10.55 18.79 -1.85
C PHE A 11 -11.01 19.60 -3.07
N ALA A 12 -12.31 19.58 -3.38
CA ALA A 12 -12.85 20.30 -4.52
C ALA A 12 -12.59 21.83 -4.44
N ARG A 13 -12.73 22.42 -3.25
CA ARG A 13 -12.48 23.86 -3.02
C ARG A 13 -11.01 24.27 -3.20
N GLN A 14 -10.07 23.34 -3.00
CA GLN A 14 -8.63 23.60 -3.01
C GLN A 14 -7.88 22.67 -3.98
N PHE A 15 -8.54 22.23 -5.03
CA PHE A 15 -8.05 21.22 -5.98
C PHE A 15 -6.62 21.49 -6.47
N ASP A 16 -6.36 22.70 -6.97
CA ASP A 16 -5.04 23.07 -7.48
C ASP A 16 -3.94 23.02 -6.39
N ARG A 17 -4.30 23.38 -5.15
CA ARG A 17 -3.37 23.28 -4.03
C ARG A 17 -3.05 21.84 -3.71
N TYR A 18 -4.05 20.95 -3.70
CA TYR A 18 -3.81 19.51 -3.50
C TYR A 18 -2.91 18.94 -4.59
N LEU A 19 -3.16 19.24 -5.87
CA LEU A 19 -2.30 18.79 -6.97
C LEU A 19 -0.86 19.28 -6.82
N ALA A 20 -0.67 20.53 -6.43
CA ALA A 20 0.66 21.10 -6.25
C ALA A 20 1.43 20.55 -5.03
N THR A 21 0.71 19.99 -4.02
CA THR A 21 1.32 19.65 -2.73
C THR A 21 1.43 18.13 -2.48
N ILE A 22 0.69 17.28 -3.19
CA ILE A 22 0.74 15.82 -2.99
C ILE A 22 2.16 15.28 -3.22
N THR A 23 2.75 15.55 -4.37
CA THR A 23 4.10 15.04 -4.70
C THR A 23 5.17 15.52 -3.72
N PRO A 24 5.28 16.83 -3.37
CA PRO A 24 6.20 17.28 -2.33
C PRO A 24 5.95 16.65 -0.95
N ALA A 25 4.70 16.50 -0.53
CA ALA A 25 4.38 15.88 0.76
C ALA A 25 4.81 14.41 0.83
N VAL A 26 4.56 13.64 -0.24
CA VAL A 26 5.00 12.25 -0.35
C VAL A 26 6.53 12.17 -0.37
N ALA A 27 7.23 13.01 -1.16
CA ALA A 27 8.68 13.03 -1.22
C ALA A 27 9.30 13.35 0.15
N PHE A 28 8.71 14.28 0.90
CA PHE A 28 9.11 14.59 2.27
C PHE A 28 8.96 13.40 3.21
N LEU A 29 7.80 12.75 3.23
CA LEU A 29 7.54 11.58 4.09
C LEU A 29 8.46 10.39 3.76
N GLN A 30 8.84 10.25 2.50
CA GLN A 30 9.81 9.25 2.04
C GLN A 30 11.29 9.63 2.33
N GLY A 31 11.53 10.78 2.94
CA GLY A 31 12.88 11.27 3.23
C GLY A 31 13.66 11.76 2.00
N ARG A 32 13.00 11.91 0.84
CA ARG A 32 13.64 12.37 -0.41
C ARG A 32 13.88 13.90 -0.44
N ASP A 33 13.04 14.65 0.29
CA ASP A 33 13.19 16.11 0.41
C ASP A 33 12.95 16.56 1.86
N PRO A 34 13.93 16.40 2.75
CA PRO A 34 13.83 16.84 4.14
C PRO A 34 13.74 18.37 4.31
N SER A 35 14.10 19.15 3.27
CA SER A 35 14.05 20.62 3.32
C SER A 35 12.61 21.15 3.45
N MET A 36 11.63 20.38 2.98
CA MET A 36 10.21 20.70 3.09
C MET A 36 9.68 20.76 4.54
N GLY A 37 10.42 20.19 5.50
CA GLY A 37 10.01 20.16 6.91
C GLY A 37 9.66 21.54 7.48
N HIS A 38 10.45 22.57 7.17
CA HIS A 38 10.17 23.93 7.62
C HIS A 38 8.90 24.53 7.00
N ARG A 39 8.66 24.28 5.71
CA ARG A 39 7.46 24.79 5.03
C ARG A 39 6.21 24.13 5.52
N ILE A 40 6.24 22.79 5.64
CA ILE A 40 5.10 22.00 6.15
C ILE A 40 4.82 22.35 7.61
N GLY A 41 5.87 22.49 8.43
CA GLY A 41 5.75 22.82 9.85
C GLY A 41 5.10 24.16 10.17
N ARG A 42 5.07 25.11 9.22
CA ARG A 42 4.41 26.42 9.36
C ARG A 42 2.90 26.39 9.13
N ARG A 43 2.32 25.27 8.65
CA ARG A 43 0.89 25.11 8.35
C ARG A 43 0.33 26.02 7.25
N ASP A 44 1.17 26.61 6.44
CA ASP A 44 0.77 27.50 5.33
C ASP A 44 0.93 26.84 3.94
N PHE A 45 1.60 25.70 3.88
CA PHE A 45 1.92 25.00 2.64
C PHE A 45 0.83 23.98 2.24
N LEU A 46 0.49 23.05 3.12
CA LEU A 46 -0.48 22.01 2.84
C LEU A 46 -1.92 22.52 3.01
N PRO A 47 -2.86 22.12 2.14
CA PRO A 47 -4.29 22.24 2.45
C PRO A 47 -4.63 21.48 3.73
N GLU A 48 -5.45 22.07 4.58
CA GLU A 48 -5.88 21.45 5.82
C GLU A 48 -7.35 21.02 5.72
N GLY A 49 -7.59 19.73 5.74
CA GLY A 49 -8.92 19.14 5.77
C GLY A 49 -9.39 18.79 7.18
N PRO A 50 -10.43 17.95 7.30
CA PRO A 50 -11.05 17.60 8.61
C PRO A 50 -10.11 16.97 9.61
N ARG A 51 -9.08 16.25 9.16
CA ARG A 51 -8.10 15.61 10.05
C ARG A 51 -7.30 16.61 10.90
N PHE A 52 -7.23 17.87 10.46
CA PHE A 52 -6.58 18.95 11.20
C PHE A 52 -7.45 19.55 12.29
N GLU A 53 -8.74 19.22 12.41
CA GLU A 53 -9.63 19.73 13.47
C GLU A 53 -9.09 19.43 14.88
N SER A 54 -8.42 18.29 15.05
CA SER A 54 -7.80 17.93 16.33
C SER A 54 -6.74 18.93 16.80
N LEU A 55 -6.07 19.58 15.84
CA LEU A 55 -5.04 20.60 16.15
C LEU A 55 -5.65 21.93 16.59
N ASP A 56 -6.87 22.23 16.13
CA ASP A 56 -7.56 23.48 16.43
C ASP A 56 -8.14 23.50 17.88
N VAL A 57 -8.25 22.31 18.50
CA VAL A 57 -8.70 22.16 19.89
C VAL A 57 -7.67 22.66 20.89
N TYR A 58 -6.39 22.61 20.52
CA TYR A 58 -5.26 22.94 21.37
C TYR A 58 -4.74 24.37 21.19
N ILE A 59 -5.51 25.26 20.58
CA ILE A 59 -5.14 26.69 20.50
C ILE A 59 -5.25 27.28 21.91
N ASP A 60 -4.08 27.56 22.48
CA ASP A 60 -3.98 28.24 23.78
C ASP A 60 -4.59 29.66 23.68
N PRO A 61 -5.54 30.05 24.53
CA PRO A 61 -6.07 31.40 24.55
C PRO A 61 -4.99 32.47 24.75
N ASP A 62 -3.87 32.13 25.38
CA ASP A 62 -2.73 33.03 25.63
C ASP A 62 -1.69 33.06 24.46
N GLY A 63 -2.00 32.41 23.32
CA GLY A 63 -1.21 32.52 22.09
C GLY A 63 0.04 31.66 22.04
N GLY A 64 0.22 30.73 22.95
CA GLY A 64 1.28 29.71 22.87
C GLY A 64 1.07 28.74 21.72
N ASP A 65 2.15 28.18 21.17
CA ASP A 65 2.06 27.07 20.21
C ASP A 65 1.93 25.75 20.97
N PRO A 66 0.71 25.15 21.06
CA PRO A 66 0.48 23.95 21.83
C PRO A 66 1.23 22.73 21.27
N LEU A 67 1.64 22.79 20.01
CA LEU A 67 2.44 21.75 19.37
C LEU A 67 3.93 21.91 19.71
N ALA A 68 4.38 23.10 20.12
CA ALA A 68 5.73 23.28 20.63
C ALA A 68 5.95 22.47 21.92
N TRP A 69 4.92 22.29 22.73
CA TRP A 69 4.97 21.41 23.90
C TRP A 69 5.16 19.92 23.50
N ALA A 70 4.44 19.45 22.49
CA ALA A 70 4.48 18.05 22.07
C ALA A 70 5.76 17.69 21.31
N PHE A 71 6.27 18.61 20.48
CA PHE A 71 7.40 18.35 19.58
C PHE A 71 8.70 19.08 20.00
N GLY A 72 8.63 20.05 20.89
CA GLY A 72 9.77 20.87 21.33
C GLY A 72 10.38 21.70 20.20
N ALA A 73 11.42 22.47 20.53
CA ALA A 73 12.11 23.36 19.57
C ALA A 73 12.88 22.59 18.48
N LEU A 74 13.28 21.36 18.76
CA LEU A 74 14.04 20.50 17.82
C LEU A 74 13.13 19.58 16.99
N GLY A 75 11.86 19.49 17.30
CA GLY A 75 10.88 18.59 16.68
C GLY A 75 10.26 19.09 15.37
N VAL A 76 10.90 20.04 14.66
CA VAL A 76 10.35 20.59 13.38
C VAL A 76 10.08 19.51 12.36
N GLN A 77 10.96 18.53 12.23
CA GLN A 77 10.78 17.42 11.29
C GLN A 77 9.63 16.50 11.69
N ASP A 78 9.52 16.17 12.97
CA ASP A 78 8.45 15.27 13.46
C ASP A 78 7.09 15.95 13.41
N ARG A 79 7.03 17.25 13.73
CA ARG A 79 5.84 18.09 13.54
C ARG A 79 5.42 18.13 12.07
N ALA A 80 6.36 18.33 11.16
CA ALA A 80 6.09 18.35 9.73
C ALA A 80 5.63 16.98 9.21
N ARG A 81 6.21 15.88 9.70
CA ARG A 81 5.75 14.52 9.39
C ARG A 81 4.32 14.29 9.88
N HIS A 82 4.01 14.74 11.09
CA HIS A 82 2.64 14.65 11.61
C HIS A 82 1.65 15.39 10.70
N PHE A 83 1.95 16.63 10.30
CA PHE A 83 1.07 17.39 9.41
C PHE A 83 0.95 16.76 8.01
N ALA A 84 2.06 16.31 7.43
CA ALA A 84 2.04 15.61 6.15
C ALA A 84 1.22 14.30 6.22
N THR A 85 1.25 13.61 7.37
CA THR A 85 0.43 12.40 7.60
C THR A 85 -1.05 12.75 7.70
N LEU A 86 -1.43 13.80 8.45
CA LEU A 86 -2.82 14.26 8.51
C LEU A 86 -3.34 14.65 7.12
N TYR A 87 -2.52 15.38 6.37
CA TYR A 87 -2.84 15.78 5.00
C TYR A 87 -3.08 14.57 4.07
N LEU A 88 -2.20 13.54 4.09
CA LEU A 88 -2.42 12.34 3.29
C LEU A 88 -3.65 11.55 3.77
N ASN A 89 -3.94 11.55 5.06
CA ASN A 89 -5.16 10.93 5.57
C ASN A 89 -6.43 11.65 5.09
N ASP A 90 -6.42 12.99 4.97
CA ASP A 90 -7.52 13.73 4.33
C ASP A 90 -7.68 13.34 2.85
N VAL A 91 -6.56 13.15 2.12
CA VAL A 91 -6.58 12.66 0.73
C VAL A 91 -7.14 11.23 0.68
N ALA A 92 -6.75 10.35 1.61
CA ALA A 92 -7.28 8.99 1.67
C ALA A 92 -8.79 8.97 1.97
N ASP A 93 -9.27 9.84 2.87
CA ASP A 93 -10.69 9.99 3.17
C ASP A 93 -11.48 10.44 1.92
N MET A 94 -10.95 11.37 1.16
CA MET A 94 -11.53 11.81 -0.11
C MET A 94 -11.57 10.67 -1.14
N LEU A 95 -10.48 9.90 -1.26
CA LEU A 95 -10.43 8.76 -2.18
C LEU A 95 -11.43 7.66 -1.78
N ARG A 96 -11.60 7.40 -0.48
CA ARG A 96 -12.62 6.47 0.01
C ARG A 96 -14.04 6.94 -0.29
N GLU A 97 -14.30 8.22 -0.17
CA GLU A 97 -15.62 8.80 -0.43
C GLU A 97 -15.95 8.81 -1.93
N ALA A 98 -14.98 9.14 -2.79
CA ALA A 98 -15.24 9.48 -4.20
C ALA A 98 -14.81 8.40 -5.19
N VAL A 99 -13.89 7.49 -4.82
CA VAL A 99 -13.24 6.57 -5.77
C VAL A 99 -13.42 5.11 -5.38
N ASP A 100 -12.96 4.72 -4.20
CA ASP A 100 -13.03 3.33 -3.72
C ASP A 100 -13.15 3.30 -2.20
N PRO A 101 -14.28 2.84 -1.64
CA PRO A 101 -14.48 2.80 -0.19
C PRO A 101 -13.49 1.90 0.56
N ARG A 102 -12.74 1.04 -0.15
CA ARG A 102 -11.70 0.19 0.42
C ARG A 102 -10.32 0.84 0.43
N PHE A 103 -10.22 2.09 -0.09
CA PHE A 103 -8.92 2.74 -0.27
C PHE A 103 -8.23 3.02 1.06
N GLU A 104 -6.98 2.58 1.18
CA GLU A 104 -6.02 2.97 2.19
C GLU A 104 -4.62 2.98 1.59
N PHE A 105 -3.74 3.89 2.03
CA PHE A 105 -2.37 3.95 1.50
C PHE A 105 -1.51 2.74 1.85
N VAL A 106 -1.81 2.06 2.96
CA VAL A 106 -0.97 0.96 3.48
C VAL A 106 -1.72 -0.37 3.47
N ARG A 107 -3.04 -0.35 3.64
CA ARG A 107 -3.86 -1.53 3.93
C ARG A 107 -5.04 -1.67 2.98
N TYR A 108 -4.82 -1.32 1.71
CA TYR A 108 -5.88 -1.42 0.70
C TYR A 108 -6.54 -2.78 0.71
N ALA A 109 -7.87 -2.78 0.84
CA ALA A 109 -8.69 -3.99 0.88
C ALA A 109 -8.27 -5.04 1.95
N GLU A 110 -7.66 -4.60 3.07
CA GLU A 110 -7.20 -5.49 4.16
C GLU A 110 -8.31 -6.42 4.68
N SER A 111 -9.53 -5.92 4.74
CA SER A 111 -10.69 -6.70 5.19
C SER A 111 -10.99 -7.94 4.35
N LEU A 112 -10.49 -8.01 3.11
CA LEU A 112 -10.66 -9.17 2.24
C LEU A 112 -9.78 -10.36 2.63
N ALA A 113 -8.70 -10.13 3.37
CA ALA A 113 -7.79 -11.17 3.81
C ALA A 113 -7.75 -11.29 5.35
N GLN A 114 -8.23 -10.28 6.08
CA GLN A 114 -8.20 -10.26 7.53
C GLN A 114 -9.30 -11.15 8.10
N SER A 115 -8.91 -12.14 8.90
CA SER A 115 -9.83 -13.02 9.63
C SER A 115 -10.89 -13.72 8.76
N GLN A 116 -10.61 -13.94 7.48
CA GLN A 116 -11.51 -14.65 6.58
C GLN A 116 -11.17 -16.15 6.59
N PRO A 117 -12.10 -17.01 6.98
CA PRO A 117 -11.87 -18.46 7.03
C PRO A 117 -11.83 -19.11 5.65
N THR A 118 -12.19 -18.39 4.59
CA THR A 118 -12.33 -18.91 3.22
C THR A 118 -11.77 -17.94 2.18
N PHE A 119 -11.45 -18.47 1.02
CA PHE A 119 -10.98 -17.71 -0.13
C PHE A 119 -12.09 -16.93 -0.85
N GLU A 120 -13.37 -17.21 -0.57
CA GLU A 120 -14.52 -16.66 -1.31
C GLU A 120 -14.57 -15.13 -1.38
N PRO A 121 -14.35 -14.35 -0.29
CA PRO A 121 -14.39 -12.90 -0.38
C PRO A 121 -13.30 -12.35 -1.31
N LEU A 122 -12.11 -12.95 -1.28
CA LEU A 122 -11.01 -12.57 -2.16
C LEU A 122 -11.32 -12.93 -3.62
N ALA A 123 -11.81 -14.16 -3.88
CA ALA A 123 -12.19 -14.58 -5.21
C ALA A 123 -13.29 -13.70 -5.81
N ALA A 124 -14.33 -13.38 -5.02
CA ALA A 124 -15.40 -12.48 -5.44
C ALA A 124 -14.87 -11.07 -5.79
N ALA A 125 -13.96 -10.53 -4.98
CA ALA A 125 -13.35 -9.22 -5.24
C ALA A 125 -12.46 -9.24 -6.49
N LEU A 126 -11.72 -10.33 -6.75
CA LEU A 126 -10.90 -10.50 -7.95
C LEU A 126 -11.73 -10.67 -9.24
N ALA A 127 -12.93 -11.24 -9.13
CA ALA A 127 -13.87 -11.38 -10.24
C ALA A 127 -14.68 -10.11 -10.51
N ALA A 128 -14.75 -9.18 -9.56
CA ALA A 128 -15.47 -7.92 -9.71
C ALA A 128 -14.79 -6.99 -10.74
N PRO A 129 -15.55 -6.06 -11.36
CA PRO A 129 -14.98 -5.04 -12.22
C PRO A 129 -13.84 -4.27 -11.54
N GLU A 130 -12.77 -4.01 -12.29
CA GLU A 130 -11.62 -3.26 -11.79
C GLU A 130 -12.01 -1.84 -11.35
N THR A 131 -11.58 -1.46 -10.14
CA THR A 131 -11.64 -0.06 -9.68
C THR A 131 -10.58 0.80 -10.38
N LEU A 132 -10.56 2.10 -10.10
CA LEU A 132 -9.47 2.96 -10.56
C LEU A 132 -8.11 2.50 -9.97
N VAL A 133 -8.11 2.09 -8.69
CA VAL A 133 -6.91 1.61 -8.01
C VAL A 133 -6.41 0.32 -8.65
N ASP A 134 -7.30 -0.63 -8.96
CA ASP A 134 -6.95 -1.88 -9.64
C ASP A 134 -6.32 -1.64 -11.01
N ARG A 135 -6.93 -0.74 -11.81
CA ARG A 135 -6.40 -0.37 -13.14
C ARG A 135 -5.01 0.25 -13.03
N THR A 136 -4.83 1.18 -12.09
CA THR A 136 -3.51 1.82 -11.86
C THR A 136 -2.47 0.78 -11.44
N LEU A 137 -2.82 -0.13 -10.53
CA LEU A 137 -1.93 -1.21 -10.11
C LEU A 137 -1.55 -2.12 -11.27
N ARG A 138 -2.53 -2.49 -12.11
CA ARG A 138 -2.29 -3.29 -13.32
C ARG A 138 -1.34 -2.57 -14.30
N GLU A 139 -1.58 -1.29 -14.58
CA GLU A 139 -0.74 -0.49 -15.48
C GLU A 139 0.70 -0.41 -14.97
N LEU A 140 0.91 -0.10 -13.70
CA LEU A 140 2.24 -0.08 -13.08
C LEU A 140 2.92 -1.45 -13.10
N THR A 141 2.15 -2.53 -12.89
CA THR A 141 2.66 -3.90 -12.96
C THR A 141 3.15 -4.22 -14.36
N LEU A 142 2.36 -3.93 -15.39
CA LEU A 142 2.72 -4.22 -16.77
C LEU A 142 3.90 -3.36 -17.23
N GLU A 143 3.94 -2.08 -16.87
CA GLU A 143 5.10 -1.22 -17.14
C GLU A 143 6.39 -1.79 -16.52
N ALA A 144 6.31 -2.30 -15.28
CA ALA A 144 7.46 -2.92 -14.64
C ALA A 144 7.89 -4.23 -15.34
N VAL A 145 6.93 -5.07 -15.74
CA VAL A 145 7.19 -6.30 -16.51
C VAL A 145 7.85 -5.99 -17.85
N GLU A 146 7.34 -5.04 -18.60
CA GLU A 146 7.91 -4.62 -19.88
C GLU A 146 9.31 -4.03 -19.72
N ARG A 147 9.53 -3.22 -18.71
CA ARG A 147 10.83 -2.56 -18.44
C ARG A 147 11.91 -3.56 -18.04
N HIS A 148 11.57 -4.57 -17.25
CA HIS A 148 12.54 -5.49 -16.66
C HIS A 148 12.61 -6.85 -17.37
N ALA A 149 11.61 -7.18 -18.20
CA ALA A 149 11.48 -8.46 -18.92
C ALA A 149 11.85 -9.68 -18.03
N PRO A 150 11.23 -9.87 -16.86
CA PRO A 150 11.63 -10.92 -15.92
C PRO A 150 11.14 -12.30 -16.37
N ASP A 151 11.91 -13.34 -16.10
CA ASP A 151 11.45 -14.73 -16.20
C ASP A 151 10.66 -15.16 -14.96
N VAL A 152 10.94 -14.55 -13.82
CA VAL A 152 10.33 -14.86 -12.52
C VAL A 152 9.97 -13.56 -11.79
N VAL A 153 8.76 -13.49 -11.25
CA VAL A 153 8.29 -12.40 -10.39
C VAL A 153 7.98 -12.93 -9.00
N LEU A 154 8.69 -12.40 -8.01
CA LEU A 154 8.48 -12.70 -6.59
C LEU A 154 7.60 -11.61 -5.98
N VAL A 155 6.44 -11.99 -5.46
CA VAL A 155 5.50 -11.07 -4.81
C VAL A 155 5.50 -11.33 -3.30
N SER A 156 5.86 -10.31 -2.54
CA SER A 156 5.84 -10.39 -1.08
C SER A 156 4.54 -9.80 -0.51
N ALA A 157 3.78 -10.62 0.22
CA ALA A 157 2.63 -10.19 1.00
C ALA A 157 2.97 -10.24 2.50
N PRO A 158 3.54 -9.17 3.08
CA PRO A 158 3.94 -9.18 4.49
C PRO A 158 2.76 -9.11 5.46
N PHE A 159 1.64 -8.51 5.05
CA PHE A 159 0.45 -8.29 5.87
C PHE A 159 -0.84 -8.59 5.10
N PRO A 160 -1.99 -8.80 5.79
CA PRO A 160 -3.29 -9.04 5.16
C PRO A 160 -3.66 -7.98 4.10
N GLY A 161 -3.36 -6.70 4.35
CA GLY A 161 -3.63 -5.60 3.41
C GLY A 161 -2.86 -5.66 2.09
N ASN A 162 -1.84 -6.52 1.98
CA ASN A 162 -1.09 -6.68 0.74
C ASN A 162 -1.61 -7.84 -0.14
N VAL A 163 -2.46 -8.72 0.42
CA VAL A 163 -2.89 -9.97 -0.24
C VAL A 163 -3.68 -9.68 -1.51
N TYR A 164 -4.70 -8.84 -1.42
CA TYR A 164 -5.51 -8.49 -2.58
C TYR A 164 -4.66 -7.91 -3.72
N GLY A 165 -3.77 -6.95 -3.40
CA GLY A 165 -2.85 -6.36 -4.38
C GLY A 165 -1.90 -7.39 -4.98
N ALA A 166 -1.39 -8.34 -4.18
CA ALA A 166 -0.54 -9.43 -4.66
C ALA A 166 -1.27 -10.29 -5.72
N PHE A 167 -2.54 -10.64 -5.47
CA PHE A 167 -3.34 -11.40 -6.43
C PHE A 167 -3.68 -10.60 -7.67
N ARG A 168 -3.97 -9.28 -7.57
CA ARG A 168 -4.18 -8.40 -8.74
C ARG A 168 -2.91 -8.29 -9.60
N ILE A 169 -1.74 -8.19 -8.98
CA ILE A 169 -0.44 -8.21 -9.69
C ILE A 169 -0.27 -9.52 -10.44
N ALA A 170 -0.44 -10.66 -9.77
CA ALA A 170 -0.31 -11.98 -10.40
C ALA A 170 -1.32 -12.16 -11.54
N GLN A 171 -2.58 -11.76 -11.35
CA GLN A 171 -3.63 -11.81 -12.38
C GLN A 171 -3.23 -10.99 -13.62
N ALA A 172 -2.71 -9.77 -13.44
CA ALA A 172 -2.23 -8.94 -14.52
C ALA A 172 -1.07 -9.60 -15.31
N ILE A 173 -0.10 -10.17 -14.59
CA ILE A 173 1.04 -10.88 -15.18
C ILE A 173 0.56 -12.11 -15.95
N LYS A 174 -0.28 -12.96 -15.38
CA LYS A 174 -0.78 -14.18 -16.03
C LYS A 174 -1.61 -13.88 -17.28
N ALA A 175 -2.37 -12.80 -17.28
CA ALA A 175 -3.14 -12.37 -18.45
C ALA A 175 -2.24 -11.83 -19.59
N HIS A 176 -1.17 -11.11 -19.25
CA HIS A 176 -0.30 -10.45 -20.23
C HIS A 176 0.85 -11.33 -20.70
N ALA A 177 1.51 -12.02 -19.78
CA ALA A 177 2.72 -12.80 -20.04
C ALA A 177 2.69 -14.13 -19.23
N PRO A 178 1.85 -15.12 -19.63
CA PRO A 178 1.59 -16.34 -18.86
C PRO A 178 2.82 -17.24 -18.68
N LYS A 179 3.91 -16.98 -19.40
CA LYS A 179 5.17 -17.73 -19.27
C LYS A 179 6.00 -17.25 -18.07
N ILE A 180 5.74 -16.06 -17.56
CA ILE A 180 6.44 -15.56 -16.37
C ILE A 180 6.02 -16.39 -15.17
N VAL A 181 7.00 -16.92 -14.48
CA VAL A 181 6.77 -17.66 -13.23
C VAL A 181 6.43 -16.66 -12.12
N THR A 182 5.30 -16.85 -11.45
CA THR A 182 4.85 -16.02 -10.34
C THR A 182 4.97 -16.77 -9.02
N VAL A 183 5.57 -16.12 -8.02
CA VAL A 183 5.83 -16.71 -6.72
C VAL A 183 5.27 -15.81 -5.63
N LEU A 184 4.46 -16.37 -4.73
CA LEU A 184 3.93 -15.67 -3.56
C LEU A 184 4.76 -16.04 -2.32
N GLY A 185 5.10 -15.05 -1.52
CA GLY A 185 5.79 -15.21 -0.25
C GLY A 185 5.50 -14.06 0.70
N GLY A 186 6.24 -13.97 1.80
CA GLY A 186 6.15 -12.91 2.79
C GLY A 186 5.50 -13.32 4.11
N GLY A 187 5.45 -12.40 5.05
CA GLY A 187 5.03 -12.65 6.44
C GLY A 187 3.64 -13.24 6.57
N PHE A 188 2.65 -12.70 5.86
CA PHE A 188 1.28 -13.23 5.86
C PHE A 188 1.24 -14.68 5.38
N VAL A 189 1.93 -14.97 4.29
CA VAL A 189 2.00 -16.34 3.72
C VAL A 189 2.60 -17.30 4.77
N ASN A 190 3.64 -16.86 5.45
CA ASN A 190 4.33 -17.68 6.44
C ASN A 190 3.52 -17.93 7.71
N THR A 191 2.63 -17.03 8.10
CA THR A 191 1.79 -17.17 9.30
C THR A 191 0.44 -17.82 9.00
N GLU A 192 -0.24 -17.39 7.94
CA GLU A 192 -1.63 -17.73 7.68
C GLU A 192 -1.80 -18.85 6.63
N LEU A 193 -0.80 -19.08 5.76
CA LEU A 193 -0.91 -20.04 4.66
C LEU A 193 -0.02 -21.27 4.81
N ARG A 194 0.43 -21.58 6.03
CA ARG A 194 1.28 -22.77 6.27
C ARG A 194 0.57 -24.10 5.97
N GLU A 195 -0.75 -24.11 6.07
CA GLU A 195 -1.61 -25.27 5.79
C GLU A 195 -2.48 -24.99 4.56
N LEU A 196 -1.90 -24.30 3.56
CA LEU A 196 -2.62 -23.92 2.34
C LEU A 196 -3.21 -25.16 1.66
N ALA A 197 -4.55 -25.21 1.62
CA ALA A 197 -5.33 -26.26 0.96
C ALA A 197 -6.23 -25.71 -0.17
N GLU A 198 -6.13 -24.40 -0.48
CA GLU A 198 -6.95 -23.73 -1.46
C GLU A 198 -6.28 -23.76 -2.85
N PRO A 199 -6.77 -24.60 -3.77
CA PRO A 199 -6.12 -24.79 -5.08
C PRO A 199 -6.21 -23.54 -5.98
N ARG A 200 -7.22 -22.69 -5.81
CA ARG A 200 -7.42 -21.49 -6.63
C ARG A 200 -6.29 -20.43 -6.46
N VAL A 201 -5.48 -20.55 -5.43
CA VAL A 201 -4.26 -19.73 -5.31
C VAL A 201 -3.33 -19.99 -6.50
N PHE A 202 -3.30 -21.23 -7.00
CA PHE A 202 -2.46 -21.64 -8.12
C PHE A 202 -3.02 -21.28 -9.51
N ASP A 203 -4.21 -20.68 -9.59
CA ASP A 203 -4.69 -20.00 -10.79
C ASP A 203 -3.92 -18.67 -11.02
N HIS A 204 -3.29 -18.15 -9.96
CA HIS A 204 -2.58 -16.87 -9.96
C HIS A 204 -1.06 -17.02 -9.77
N PHE A 205 -0.63 -17.95 -8.94
CA PHE A 205 0.77 -18.17 -8.58
C PHE A 205 1.21 -19.59 -8.93
N ASP A 206 2.38 -19.73 -9.54
CA ASP A 206 2.95 -21.05 -9.83
C ASP A 206 3.54 -21.71 -8.59
N TYR A 207 4.00 -20.87 -7.63
CA TYR A 207 4.62 -21.33 -6.39
C TYR A 207 4.23 -20.42 -5.21
N VAL A 208 4.17 -21.03 -4.02
CA VAL A 208 4.03 -20.31 -2.75
C VAL A 208 5.18 -20.72 -1.84
N THR A 209 6.03 -19.76 -1.42
CA THR A 209 7.21 -20.01 -0.59
C THR A 209 6.98 -19.60 0.85
N LEU A 210 7.43 -20.43 1.78
CA LEU A 210 7.34 -20.22 3.22
C LEU A 210 8.68 -19.82 3.83
N ASP A 211 8.67 -19.57 5.13
CA ASP A 211 9.78 -19.13 5.97
C ASP A 211 10.37 -17.78 5.51
N ASP A 212 11.66 -17.53 5.73
CA ASP A 212 12.30 -16.25 5.38
C ASP A 212 12.50 -16.07 3.86
N GLY A 213 12.21 -17.11 3.08
CA GLY A 213 12.16 -17.07 1.62
C GLY A 213 13.51 -17.35 0.94
N GLU A 214 14.66 -17.08 1.55
CA GLU A 214 15.95 -17.17 0.88
C GLU A 214 16.24 -18.59 0.36
N ARG A 215 16.16 -19.59 1.23
CA ARG A 215 16.41 -20.99 0.85
C ARG A 215 15.37 -21.55 -0.11
N PRO A 216 14.05 -21.38 0.14
CA PRO A 216 13.02 -21.78 -0.81
C PRO A 216 13.19 -21.13 -2.18
N VAL A 217 13.48 -19.85 -2.25
CA VAL A 217 13.68 -19.12 -3.52
C VAL A 217 14.92 -19.62 -4.26
N LEU A 218 16.05 -19.79 -3.57
CA LEU A 218 17.26 -20.34 -4.20
C LEU A 218 17.00 -21.74 -4.74
N ALA A 219 16.35 -22.62 -3.97
CA ALA A 219 16.00 -23.97 -4.42
C ALA A 219 15.04 -23.95 -5.61
N LEU A 220 14.10 -23.01 -5.64
CA LEU A 220 13.20 -22.81 -6.77
C LEU A 220 13.94 -22.35 -8.02
N LEU A 221 14.87 -21.39 -7.90
CA LEU A 221 15.67 -20.92 -9.03
C LEU A 221 16.58 -22.05 -9.60
N GLU A 222 17.15 -22.90 -8.74
CA GLU A 222 17.88 -24.10 -9.18
C GLU A 222 16.96 -25.07 -9.93
N GLN A 223 15.72 -25.24 -9.44
CA GLN A 223 14.73 -26.10 -10.10
C GLN A 223 14.33 -25.56 -11.47
N LEU A 224 14.08 -24.26 -11.58
CA LEU A 224 13.72 -23.60 -12.85
C LEU A 224 14.85 -23.67 -13.89
N ARG A 225 16.11 -23.77 -13.43
CA ARG A 225 17.29 -24.02 -14.30
C ARG A 225 17.54 -25.50 -14.63
N GLY A 226 16.73 -26.42 -14.07
CA GLY A 226 16.92 -27.86 -14.24
C GLY A 226 18.02 -28.48 -13.35
N GLU A 227 18.57 -27.71 -12.43
CA GLU A 227 19.65 -28.15 -11.53
C GLU A 227 19.13 -28.92 -10.29
N ARG A 228 17.83 -28.77 -10.00
CA ARG A 228 17.15 -29.42 -8.86
C ARG A 228 15.84 -30.06 -9.31
N PRO A 229 15.55 -31.32 -8.94
CA PRO A 229 14.24 -31.91 -9.20
C PRO A 229 13.14 -31.29 -8.30
N ARG A 230 11.94 -31.15 -8.85
CA ARG A 230 10.77 -30.51 -8.17
C ARG A 230 10.47 -31.16 -6.83
N GLU A 231 10.60 -32.45 -6.70
CA GLU A 231 10.33 -33.23 -5.49
C GLU A 231 11.27 -32.88 -4.32
N ARG A 232 12.39 -32.21 -4.62
CA ARG A 232 13.35 -31.71 -3.62
C ARG A 232 13.10 -30.27 -3.17
N LEU A 233 12.06 -29.62 -3.69
CA LEU A 233 11.61 -28.36 -3.11
C LEU A 233 11.12 -28.60 -1.67
N ARG A 234 11.47 -27.67 -0.79
CA ARG A 234 11.05 -27.66 0.60
C ARG A 234 10.47 -26.29 0.95
N ARG A 235 9.48 -26.28 1.82
CA ARG A 235 8.81 -25.01 2.20
C ARG A 235 8.26 -24.24 0.99
N THR A 236 7.80 -24.98 0.01
CA THR A 236 7.26 -24.47 -1.24
C THR A 236 6.05 -25.31 -1.63
N PHE A 237 4.90 -24.67 -1.79
CA PHE A 237 3.73 -25.29 -2.43
C PHE A 237 3.82 -25.10 -3.94
N VAL A 238 3.32 -26.11 -4.68
CA VAL A 238 3.42 -26.18 -6.14
C VAL A 238 2.18 -26.78 -6.76
#